data_16659e3561c8106649c8f6acdf9c173a
#
_entry.id   16659e3561c8106649c8f6acdf9c173a
#
_cell.length_a   1.000
_cell.length_b   1.000
_cell.length_c   1.000
_cell.angle_alpha   90.00
_cell.angle_beta   90.00
_cell.angle_gamma   90.00
#
_symmetry.space_group_name_H-M   'P 1'
#
loop_
_entity.id
_entity.type
_entity.pdbx_description
1 polymer ?
#
loop_
_entity_poly.entity_id
_entity_poly.type
_entity_poly.pdbx_seq_one_letter_code
_entity_poly.pdbx_strand_id
1 'polypeptide(L)'
;MFSRASWYRVQLENFEDAERIADKARNPARMLERCAARRAVIRHRGGVKMKMRSWVLACLAGLACGCVALFVLTGIGRLTGAPARAQEAANKRVPTIEEYEPKSTLVTAEHKLDRAKYPFVDIHSHHWNPTAEHVDELVKEMDTINLRVLVNLSGGTGESLKKTLAVMKGRYPNRFVVFANLNYDDLNSPGYGKRAAMRLEQDIKNGAQGLKIFKNYGMDLKYANGERVHADDPEFDPIWEKCAELKIPVLIHIAEPSAFFDPWDYHNERWEELREFPQRARPPSKYPPFETLIAERNRLFAKHPQTKFIAAHLAFHGNDLDRLGKLFDSNPNVYVDIAAVLAELGRQPYSAHDFLVKYQDRVLMGKDIYEVNEYKWYFRALETRDEYFEYYRKRHAFWRIYGFQVPDEVLKKIYYENALKLVPGLEKQWRAAGGGN
;
A
#
# COMPACT_ATOMS: atom_id res chain seq x y z
N MET A 1 16.81 -28.64 9.94
CA MET A 1 15.73 -28.45 10.93
C MET A 1 15.53 -26.94 11.14
N PHE A 2 14.89 -26.27 10.20
CA PHE A 2 14.47 -24.89 10.39
C PHE A 2 12.99 -24.90 10.74
N SER A 3 12.68 -24.42 11.93
CA SER A 3 11.42 -24.55 12.60
C SER A 3 10.33 -23.65 11.97
N ARG A 4 9.07 -24.01 12.18
CA ARG A 4 7.84 -23.22 11.94
C ARG A 4 7.97 -21.71 12.30
N ALA A 5 9.00 -21.34 13.06
CA ALA A 5 9.30 -19.98 13.48
C ALA A 5 9.75 -19.03 12.33
N SER A 6 10.36 -19.53 11.24
CA SER A 6 10.85 -18.65 10.16
C SER A 6 9.71 -18.17 9.25
N TRP A 7 8.73 -19.01 9.00
CA TRP A 7 7.54 -18.65 8.18
C TRP A 7 6.61 -17.67 8.93
N TYR A 8 6.47 -17.89 10.24
CA TYR A 8 5.74 -16.98 11.11
C TYR A 8 6.40 -15.60 11.22
N ARG A 9 7.73 -15.50 11.12
CA ARG A 9 8.44 -14.23 11.27
C ARG A 9 8.20 -13.26 10.08
N VAL A 10 8.17 -13.76 8.86
CA VAL A 10 7.84 -12.95 7.66
C VAL A 10 6.37 -12.52 7.66
N GLN A 11 5.49 -13.36 8.24
CA GLN A 11 4.08 -13.02 8.40
C GLN A 11 3.83 -12.05 9.55
N LEU A 12 4.58 -12.17 10.67
CA LEU A 12 4.48 -11.27 11.81
C LEU A 12 4.96 -9.85 11.48
N GLU A 13 5.96 -9.69 10.62
CA GLU A 13 6.39 -8.36 10.18
C GLU A 13 5.27 -7.60 9.43
N ASN A 14 4.44 -8.30 8.67
CA ASN A 14 3.24 -7.71 8.02
C ASN A 14 2.07 -7.51 9.02
N PHE A 15 1.99 -8.35 10.06
CA PHE A 15 0.94 -8.28 11.09
C PHE A 15 1.24 -7.17 12.11
N GLU A 16 2.51 -7.02 12.51
CA GLU A 16 2.94 -5.94 13.41
C GLU A 16 2.75 -4.56 12.76
N ASP A 17 2.87 -4.44 11.44
CA ASP A 17 2.61 -3.19 10.73
C ASP A 17 1.10 -2.85 10.71
N ALA A 18 0.22 -3.83 10.55
CA ALA A 18 -1.24 -3.62 10.60
C ALA A 18 -1.72 -3.31 12.03
N GLU A 19 -1.20 -4.02 13.06
CA GLU A 19 -1.50 -3.73 14.46
C GLU A 19 -0.89 -2.40 14.93
N ARG A 20 0.30 -2.03 14.47
CA ARG A 20 0.91 -0.73 14.77
C ARG A 20 0.12 0.44 14.21
N ILE A 21 -0.47 0.27 13.03
CA ILE A 21 -1.35 1.29 12.42
C ILE A 21 -2.65 1.39 13.22
N ALA A 22 -3.23 0.27 13.63
CA ALA A 22 -4.45 0.21 14.43
C ALA A 22 -4.23 0.74 15.88
N ASP A 23 -3.08 0.46 16.50
CA ASP A 23 -2.76 0.91 17.86
C ASP A 23 -2.38 2.41 17.90
N LYS A 24 -1.72 2.93 16.86
CA LYS A 24 -1.48 4.38 16.70
C LYS A 24 -2.78 5.18 16.56
N ALA A 25 -3.80 4.60 15.95
CA ALA A 25 -5.11 5.24 15.82
C ALA A 25 -5.94 5.24 17.11
N ARG A 26 -5.70 4.31 18.02
CA ARG A 26 -6.53 4.11 19.22
C ARG A 26 -6.06 4.81 20.48
N ASN A 27 -4.81 5.27 20.59
CA ASN A 27 -4.35 5.88 21.85
C ASN A 27 -3.18 6.88 21.72
N PRO A 28 -3.44 8.17 21.45
CA PRO A 28 -2.41 9.21 21.36
C PRO A 28 -1.66 9.49 22.68
N ALA A 29 -2.22 9.11 23.84
CA ALA A 29 -1.60 9.34 25.15
C ALA A 29 -0.34 8.50 25.41
N ARG A 30 -0.27 7.27 24.90
CA ARG A 30 0.92 6.40 25.01
C ARG A 30 2.15 6.87 24.23
N MET A 31 1.95 7.73 23.24
CA MET A 31 3.05 8.29 22.45
C MET A 31 3.84 9.34 23.24
N LEU A 32 3.18 10.10 24.14
CA LEU A 32 3.82 11.12 24.97
C LEU A 32 4.71 10.51 26.06
N GLU A 33 4.32 9.40 26.67
CA GLU A 33 5.12 8.72 27.70
C GLU A 33 6.42 8.12 27.16
N ARG A 34 6.44 7.58 25.92
CA ARG A 34 7.65 7.05 25.30
C ARG A 34 8.64 8.12 24.85
N CYS A 35 8.15 9.31 24.50
CA CYS A 35 9.01 10.47 24.22
C CYS A 35 9.68 11.01 25.49
N ALA A 36 9.02 10.98 26.64
CA ALA A 36 9.57 11.38 27.93
C ALA A 36 10.68 10.42 28.41
N ALA A 37 10.49 9.10 28.23
CA ALA A 37 11.47 8.08 28.60
C ALA A 37 12.76 8.16 27.78
N ARG A 38 12.69 8.50 26.48
CA ARG A 38 13.89 8.67 25.64
C ARG A 38 14.70 9.92 25.94
N ARG A 39 14.09 10.98 26.48
CA ARG A 39 14.82 12.18 26.94
C ARG A 39 15.63 11.95 28.20
N ALA A 40 15.26 11.01 29.05
CA ALA A 40 15.98 10.67 30.28
C ALA A 40 17.29 9.91 30.03
N VAL A 41 17.38 9.12 28.97
CA VAL A 41 18.55 8.28 28.64
C VAL A 41 19.72 9.08 28.01
N ILE A 42 19.45 10.24 27.40
CA ILE A 42 20.49 11.06 26.73
C ILE A 42 21.25 11.98 27.72
N ARG A 43 20.78 12.14 28.96
CA ARG A 43 21.42 13.02 29.95
C ARG A 43 22.55 12.38 30.77
N HIS A 44 22.94 11.13 30.53
CA HIS A 44 23.91 10.41 31.39
C HIS A 44 25.22 9.98 30.70
N ARG A 45 25.65 10.61 29.63
CA ARG A 45 27.03 10.42 29.13
C ARG A 45 27.61 11.74 28.65
N GLY A 46 28.52 12.31 29.44
CA GLY A 46 29.35 13.44 29.02
C GLY A 46 29.79 14.36 30.15
N GLY A 47 30.46 13.82 31.17
CA GLY A 47 31.14 14.63 32.16
C GLY A 47 32.58 14.94 31.77
N VAL A 48 32.88 16.17 31.40
CA VAL A 48 34.26 16.71 31.43
C VAL A 48 34.26 17.92 32.34
N LYS A 49 35.03 17.79 33.45
CA LYS A 49 35.32 18.87 34.39
C LYS A 49 36.26 19.87 33.77
N MET A 50 35.91 21.13 33.79
CA MET A 50 36.89 22.19 33.67
C MET A 50 36.69 23.21 34.82
N LYS A 51 37.83 23.49 35.46
CA LYS A 51 37.94 24.24 36.72
C LYS A 51 37.62 25.73 36.55
N MET A 52 36.83 26.22 37.47
CA MET A 52 36.55 27.62 37.75
C MET A 52 37.72 28.28 38.45
N ARG A 53 38.14 29.44 38.05
CA ARG A 53 38.88 30.38 38.87
C ARG A 53 38.21 31.75 38.81
N SER A 54 37.99 32.20 40.02
CA SER A 54 37.43 33.45 40.48
C SER A 54 37.97 34.69 39.80
N TRP A 55 37.14 35.71 39.69
CA TRP A 55 37.43 37.07 40.09
C TRP A 55 36.16 37.74 40.61
N VAL A 56 36.23 38.06 41.88
CA VAL A 56 35.26 38.83 42.64
C VAL A 56 35.89 40.21 42.82
N LEU A 57 35.01 41.19 43.00
CA LEU A 57 35.20 42.52 43.59
C LEU A 57 35.45 43.73 42.69
N ALA A 58 34.59 44.60 42.89
CA ALA A 58 34.61 46.02 43.28
C ALA A 58 33.87 46.88 42.24
N CYS A 59 33.11 47.87 42.55
CA CYS A 59 32.83 48.66 43.73
C CYS A 59 31.51 49.37 43.58
N LEU A 60 30.96 49.61 44.72
CA LEU A 60 29.91 50.54 45.04
C LEU A 60 30.31 52.00 44.77
N ALA A 61 29.35 52.85 44.64
CA ALA A 61 29.27 54.24 45.01
C ALA A 61 29.18 55.27 43.85
N GLY A 62 28.15 56.05 43.99
CA GLY A 62 27.98 57.32 43.28
C GLY A 62 26.52 57.81 43.27
N LEU A 63 26.12 58.31 44.43
CA LEU A 63 24.86 59.00 44.69
C LEU A 63 24.76 60.35 43.93
N ALA A 64 23.56 60.66 43.55
CA ALA A 64 22.83 61.90 43.82
C ALA A 64 22.84 63.05 42.79
N CYS A 65 21.73 63.66 42.78
CA CYS A 65 21.33 64.97 42.30
C CYS A 65 20.94 65.04 40.82
N GLY A 66 19.86 65.53 40.48
CA GLY A 66 18.73 66.23 41.13
C GLY A 66 17.85 66.87 40.07
N CYS A 67 16.63 66.81 40.33
CA CYS A 67 15.63 67.84 40.11
C CYS A 67 15.28 68.42 38.76
N VAL A 68 14.01 68.33 38.51
CA VAL A 68 13.04 69.38 38.16
C VAL A 68 12.83 69.64 36.66
N ALA A 69 11.78 69.15 36.23
CA ALA A 69 10.43 69.70 36.04
C ALA A 69 10.18 70.39 34.71
N LEU A 70 9.06 70.10 34.30
CA LEU A 70 7.96 70.89 33.75
C LEU A 70 7.63 70.66 32.25
N PHE A 71 6.52 70.04 32.15
CA PHE A 71 5.41 70.35 31.21
C PHE A 71 5.74 71.13 29.91
N VAL A 72 5.47 70.43 28.80
CA VAL A 72 4.47 70.99 27.83
C VAL A 72 3.72 69.84 27.19
N LEU A 73 2.43 69.86 27.47
CA LEU A 73 1.44 69.22 26.63
C LEU A 73 1.44 69.89 25.25
N THR A 74 1.53 69.10 24.23
CA THR A 74 0.64 69.18 23.04
C THR A 74 0.92 67.97 22.14
N GLY A 75 0.01 67.21 22.00
CA GLY A 75 -0.77 66.85 20.90
C GLY A 75 -0.08 66.08 19.76
N ILE A 76 -0.77 65.09 19.40
CA ILE A 76 -0.82 64.47 18.07
C ILE A 76 -0.01 63.19 17.91
N GLY A 77 -0.80 62.22 17.72
CA GLY A 77 -0.60 61.34 16.59
C GLY A 77 -0.31 59.89 16.92
N ARG A 78 -1.35 59.17 16.99
CA ARG A 78 -1.37 57.69 16.84
C ARG A 78 -0.29 57.22 15.85
N LEU A 79 0.71 56.53 16.36
CA LEU A 79 1.51 55.55 15.65
C LEU A 79 1.77 54.38 16.58
N THR A 80 0.71 53.66 16.93
CA THR A 80 0.81 52.37 17.60
C THR A 80 0.23 51.34 16.66
N GLY A 81 1.07 50.64 15.94
CA GLY A 81 0.60 49.56 15.07
C GLY A 81 1.64 48.72 14.39
N ALA A 82 2.95 48.91 14.68
CA ALA A 82 3.97 48.17 13.96
C ALA A 82 4.87 47.20 14.74
N PRO A 83 4.97 47.14 16.09
CA PRO A 83 5.86 46.16 16.68
C PRO A 83 5.22 44.80 16.99
N ALA A 84 3.92 44.71 17.16
CA ALA A 84 3.28 43.43 17.53
C ALA A 84 3.30 42.37 16.41
N ARG A 85 3.14 42.79 15.17
CA ARG A 85 3.18 41.86 14.03
C ARG A 85 4.58 41.33 13.70
N ALA A 86 5.62 42.11 13.94
CA ALA A 86 6.99 41.69 13.70
C ALA A 86 7.49 40.74 14.81
N GLN A 87 7.02 40.91 16.05
CA GLN A 87 7.41 40.05 17.18
C GLN A 87 6.64 38.72 17.19
N GLU A 88 5.43 38.69 16.67
CA GLU A 88 4.64 37.47 16.48
C GLU A 88 5.19 36.59 15.35
N ALA A 89 5.82 37.21 14.33
CA ALA A 89 6.50 36.50 13.25
C ALA A 89 7.85 35.89 13.71
N ALA A 90 8.51 36.49 14.70
CA ALA A 90 9.83 36.01 15.18
C ALA A 90 9.73 34.76 16.08
N ASN A 91 8.57 34.42 16.58
CA ASN A 91 8.36 33.25 17.47
C ASN A 91 7.69 32.05 16.79
N LYS A 92 7.38 32.11 15.50
CA LYS A 92 6.85 30.93 14.77
C LYS A 92 8.01 30.02 14.38
N ARG A 93 8.07 28.87 15.05
CA ARG A 93 8.97 27.78 14.64
C ARG A 93 8.76 27.48 13.13
N VAL A 94 9.85 27.41 12.38
CA VAL A 94 9.78 26.96 10.98
C VAL A 94 9.32 25.50 10.97
N PRO A 95 8.24 25.17 10.25
CA PRO A 95 7.77 23.80 10.17
C PRO A 95 8.79 22.92 9.45
N THR A 96 8.90 21.67 9.87
CA THR A 96 9.64 20.67 9.09
C THR A 96 8.83 20.28 7.86
N ILE A 97 9.45 19.58 6.91
CA ILE A 97 8.74 19.11 5.70
C ILE A 97 7.57 18.17 6.06
N GLU A 98 7.70 17.41 7.13
CA GLU A 98 6.65 16.52 7.60
C GLU A 98 5.47 17.25 8.27
N GLU A 99 5.74 18.45 8.77
CA GLU A 99 4.74 19.31 9.41
C GLU A 99 4.09 20.28 8.42
N TYR A 100 4.74 20.46 7.24
CA TYR A 100 4.24 21.36 6.22
C TYR A 100 2.99 20.79 5.56
N GLU A 101 1.85 21.40 5.84
CA GLU A 101 0.53 20.97 5.37
C GLU A 101 -0.25 22.17 4.82
N PRO A 102 0.11 22.63 3.61
CA PRO A 102 -0.53 23.80 3.01
C PRO A 102 -1.98 23.48 2.66
N LYS A 103 -2.87 24.40 3.07
CA LYS A 103 -4.28 24.35 2.63
C LYS A 103 -4.38 24.98 1.25
N SER A 104 -4.96 24.23 0.32
CA SER A 104 -5.26 24.75 -1.01
C SER A 104 -6.30 25.87 -0.91
N THR A 105 -6.09 26.93 -1.68
CA THR A 105 -7.09 27.98 -1.91
C THR A 105 -7.89 27.75 -3.19
N LEU A 106 -7.62 26.64 -3.89
CA LEU A 106 -8.31 26.26 -5.11
C LEU A 106 -9.78 25.93 -4.80
N VAL A 107 -10.69 26.49 -5.60
CA VAL A 107 -12.12 26.19 -5.53
C VAL A 107 -12.50 25.40 -6.76
N THR A 108 -12.74 24.11 -6.58
CA THR A 108 -13.13 23.15 -7.63
C THR A 108 -14.34 22.35 -7.18
N ALA A 109 -14.96 21.62 -8.10
CA ALA A 109 -15.98 20.64 -7.76
C ALA A 109 -15.40 19.54 -6.84
N GLU A 110 -16.19 19.15 -5.86
CA GLU A 110 -15.87 18.04 -4.96
C GLU A 110 -17.03 17.06 -4.92
N HIS A 111 -16.81 15.83 -5.41
CA HIS A 111 -17.78 14.77 -5.33
C HIS A 111 -17.42 13.82 -4.17
N LYS A 112 -18.32 13.75 -3.19
CA LYS A 112 -18.21 12.81 -2.07
C LYS A 112 -18.93 11.52 -2.44
N LEU A 113 -18.15 10.50 -2.81
CA LEU A 113 -18.67 9.20 -3.23
C LEU A 113 -18.40 8.19 -2.14
N ASP A 114 -19.40 7.91 -1.29
CA ASP A 114 -19.29 6.90 -0.24
C ASP A 114 -19.55 5.47 -0.76
N ARG A 115 -20.03 5.33 -2.01
CA ARG A 115 -20.44 4.08 -2.61
C ARG A 115 -20.11 4.07 -4.10
N ALA A 116 -19.62 2.95 -4.63
CA ALA A 116 -19.37 2.76 -6.06
C ALA A 116 -20.65 2.90 -6.89
N LYS A 117 -20.57 3.53 -8.04
CA LYS A 117 -21.66 3.70 -9.01
C LYS A 117 -22.23 2.37 -9.46
N TYR A 118 -21.39 1.40 -9.70
CA TYR A 118 -21.75 0.03 -10.06
C TYR A 118 -21.30 -0.95 -8.96
N PRO A 119 -21.97 -2.11 -8.84
CA PRO A 119 -21.45 -3.18 -7.99
C PRO A 119 -20.08 -3.62 -8.49
N PHE A 120 -19.18 -4.07 -7.59
CA PHE A 120 -17.84 -4.44 -7.96
C PHE A 120 -17.33 -5.69 -7.25
N VAL A 121 -16.26 -6.24 -7.80
CA VAL A 121 -15.41 -7.29 -7.23
C VAL A 121 -14.09 -6.66 -6.81
N ASP A 122 -13.66 -6.86 -5.59
CA ASP A 122 -12.28 -6.58 -5.20
C ASP A 122 -11.44 -7.85 -5.41
N ILE A 123 -10.56 -7.81 -6.42
CA ILE A 123 -9.70 -8.96 -6.78
C ILE A 123 -8.47 -9.09 -5.88
N HIS A 124 -8.15 -8.06 -5.09
CA HIS A 124 -6.92 -8.02 -4.31
C HIS A 124 -7.17 -7.54 -2.88
N SER A 125 -7.40 -8.50 -1.99
CA SER A 125 -7.54 -8.23 -0.56
C SER A 125 -6.90 -9.33 0.28
N HIS A 126 -6.53 -9.00 1.51
CA HIS A 126 -5.84 -9.91 2.42
C HIS A 126 -6.56 -10.02 3.76
N HIS A 127 -7.04 -11.23 4.08
CA HIS A 127 -7.67 -11.56 5.35
C HIS A 127 -7.02 -12.82 5.92
N TRP A 128 -6.07 -12.63 6.82
CA TRP A 128 -5.32 -13.69 7.44
C TRP A 128 -6.11 -14.30 8.60
N ASN A 129 -6.25 -15.64 8.63
CA ASN A 129 -6.94 -16.36 9.71
C ASN A 129 -8.27 -15.70 10.14
N PRO A 130 -9.20 -15.44 9.21
CA PRO A 130 -10.43 -14.71 9.52
C PRO A 130 -11.28 -15.46 10.55
N THR A 131 -11.91 -14.72 11.49
CA THR A 131 -12.90 -15.25 12.41
C THR A 131 -14.31 -15.08 11.84
N ALA A 132 -15.27 -15.80 12.41
CA ALA A 132 -16.68 -15.69 12.00
C ALA A 132 -17.21 -14.25 12.19
N GLU A 133 -16.88 -13.62 13.32
CA GLU A 133 -17.30 -12.27 13.68
C GLU A 133 -16.71 -11.24 12.69
N HIS A 134 -15.42 -11.38 12.36
CA HIS A 134 -14.78 -10.53 11.36
C HIS A 134 -15.46 -10.64 9.99
N VAL A 135 -15.78 -11.86 9.55
CA VAL A 135 -16.47 -12.08 8.27
C VAL A 135 -17.88 -11.52 8.26
N ASP A 136 -18.61 -11.60 9.37
CA ASP A 136 -19.94 -11.00 9.51
C ASP A 136 -19.90 -9.46 9.44
N GLU A 137 -18.91 -8.83 10.04
CA GLU A 137 -18.68 -7.38 9.97
C GLU A 137 -18.27 -6.96 8.55
N LEU A 138 -17.33 -7.70 7.96
CA LEU A 138 -16.82 -7.46 6.62
C LEU A 138 -17.97 -7.45 5.58
N VAL A 139 -18.92 -8.38 5.64
CA VAL A 139 -20.06 -8.41 4.72
C VAL A 139 -20.96 -7.19 4.89
N LYS A 140 -21.19 -6.72 6.12
CA LYS A 140 -21.96 -5.50 6.36
C LYS A 140 -21.27 -4.27 5.75
N GLU A 141 -19.96 -4.13 5.93
CA GLU A 141 -19.18 -3.06 5.33
C GLU A 141 -19.18 -3.12 3.80
N MET A 142 -18.99 -4.32 3.21
CA MET A 142 -19.06 -4.56 1.78
C MET A 142 -20.39 -4.06 1.17
N ASP A 143 -21.50 -4.27 1.87
CA ASP A 143 -22.82 -3.83 1.42
C ASP A 143 -22.95 -2.30 1.38
N THR A 144 -22.28 -1.58 2.28
CA THR A 144 -22.29 -0.11 2.29
C THR A 144 -21.67 0.49 1.04
N ILE A 145 -20.59 -0.10 0.54
CA ILE A 145 -19.79 0.43 -0.58
C ILE A 145 -20.10 -0.20 -1.94
N ASN A 146 -21.10 -1.10 -2.02
CA ASN A 146 -21.48 -1.85 -3.23
C ASN A 146 -20.50 -2.96 -3.65
N LEU A 147 -19.63 -3.42 -2.74
CA LEU A 147 -18.74 -4.55 -2.96
C LEU A 147 -19.53 -5.86 -2.87
N ARG A 148 -19.65 -6.57 -3.99
CA ARG A 148 -20.46 -7.81 -4.05
C ARG A 148 -19.65 -9.05 -3.73
N VAL A 149 -18.44 -9.13 -4.27
CA VAL A 149 -17.55 -10.27 -4.03
C VAL A 149 -16.16 -9.76 -3.73
N LEU A 150 -15.56 -10.29 -2.67
CA LEU A 150 -14.20 -10.01 -2.26
C LEU A 150 -13.32 -11.25 -2.46
N VAL A 151 -12.18 -11.08 -3.07
CA VAL A 151 -11.16 -12.13 -3.26
C VAL A 151 -10.15 -12.05 -2.13
N ASN A 152 -10.16 -13.04 -1.24
CA ASN A 152 -9.12 -13.18 -0.23
C ASN A 152 -7.91 -13.91 -0.81
N LEU A 153 -6.79 -13.22 -0.92
CA LEU A 153 -5.52 -13.74 -1.43
C LEU A 153 -4.65 -14.43 -0.37
N SER A 154 -5.12 -14.47 0.87
CA SER A 154 -4.41 -15.06 2.02
C SER A 154 -5.11 -16.32 2.52
N GLY A 155 -5.54 -17.17 1.57
CA GLY A 155 -6.28 -18.39 1.88
C GLY A 155 -5.46 -19.46 2.59
N GLY A 156 -4.15 -19.47 2.39
CA GLY A 156 -3.27 -20.55 2.85
C GLY A 156 -3.27 -21.75 1.89
N THR A 157 -2.86 -22.91 2.39
CA THR A 157 -2.85 -24.19 1.67
C THR A 157 -3.19 -25.34 2.60
N GLY A 158 -3.70 -26.46 2.09
CA GLY A 158 -4.04 -27.67 2.87
C GLY A 158 -5.04 -27.36 3.99
N GLU A 159 -4.72 -27.71 5.21
CA GLU A 159 -5.63 -27.55 6.37
C GLU A 159 -5.90 -26.07 6.72
N SER A 160 -4.93 -25.18 6.51
CA SER A 160 -5.16 -23.74 6.73
C SER A 160 -6.15 -23.17 5.72
N LEU A 161 -6.06 -23.59 4.46
CA LEU A 161 -7.03 -23.22 3.42
C LEU A 161 -8.43 -23.73 3.75
N LYS A 162 -8.56 -24.99 4.17
CA LYS A 162 -9.87 -25.55 4.54
C LYS A 162 -10.54 -24.75 5.66
N LYS A 163 -9.78 -24.30 6.66
CA LYS A 163 -10.28 -23.44 7.74
C LYS A 163 -10.76 -22.10 7.20
N THR A 164 -9.97 -21.43 6.36
CA THR A 164 -10.34 -20.16 5.73
C THR A 164 -11.60 -20.31 4.89
N LEU A 165 -11.70 -21.37 4.07
CA LEU A 165 -12.86 -21.66 3.25
C LEU A 165 -14.12 -21.91 4.10
N ALA A 166 -14.01 -22.67 5.20
CA ALA A 166 -15.13 -22.93 6.10
C ALA A 166 -15.68 -21.65 6.73
N VAL A 167 -14.79 -20.75 7.16
CA VAL A 167 -15.19 -19.48 7.80
C VAL A 167 -15.78 -18.50 6.77
N MET A 168 -15.15 -18.32 5.63
CA MET A 168 -15.59 -17.32 4.63
C MET A 168 -16.69 -17.86 3.73
N LYS A 169 -16.43 -18.93 2.97
CA LYS A 169 -17.38 -19.48 2.00
C LYS A 169 -18.45 -20.33 2.65
N GLY A 170 -18.16 -21.00 3.78
CA GLY A 170 -19.16 -21.74 4.54
C GLY A 170 -20.28 -20.85 5.10
N ARG A 171 -19.93 -19.61 5.51
CA ARG A 171 -20.92 -18.63 6.00
C ARG A 171 -21.58 -17.84 4.88
N TYR A 172 -20.79 -17.38 3.91
CA TYR A 172 -21.23 -16.51 2.81
C TYR A 172 -20.70 -17.00 1.47
N PRO A 173 -21.26 -18.09 0.90
CA PRO A 173 -20.71 -18.81 -0.25
C PRO A 173 -20.61 -17.97 -1.52
N ASN A 174 -21.39 -16.91 -1.61
CA ASN A 174 -21.46 -16.04 -2.80
C ASN A 174 -20.75 -14.70 -2.62
N ARG A 175 -20.19 -14.42 -1.42
CA ARG A 175 -19.56 -13.12 -1.13
C ARG A 175 -18.05 -13.18 -1.17
N PHE A 176 -17.45 -14.38 -1.13
CA PHE A 176 -16.02 -14.57 -1.06
C PHE A 176 -15.51 -15.56 -2.11
N VAL A 177 -14.38 -15.16 -2.71
CA VAL A 177 -13.47 -16.03 -3.43
C VAL A 177 -12.20 -16.16 -2.58
N VAL A 178 -11.61 -17.35 -2.55
CA VAL A 178 -10.36 -17.58 -1.81
C VAL A 178 -9.33 -18.15 -2.76
N PHE A 179 -8.14 -17.54 -2.81
CA PHE A 179 -6.99 -18.05 -3.54
C PHE A 179 -6.11 -18.88 -2.61
N ALA A 180 -5.55 -19.96 -3.14
CA ALA A 180 -4.54 -20.76 -2.47
C ALA A 180 -3.18 -20.04 -2.46
N ASN A 181 -2.29 -20.48 -1.56
CA ASN A 181 -0.90 -20.00 -1.48
C ASN A 181 0.07 -21.18 -1.60
N LEU A 182 1.31 -20.92 -2.00
CA LEU A 182 2.35 -21.95 -2.00
C LEU A 182 2.93 -22.12 -0.60
N ASN A 183 3.28 -23.38 -0.28
CA ASN A 183 4.11 -23.71 0.87
C ASN A 183 5.53 -24.02 0.35
N TYR A 184 6.54 -23.38 0.94
CA TYR A 184 7.95 -23.52 0.57
C TYR A 184 8.76 -24.41 1.53
N ASP A 185 8.13 -25.11 2.49
CA ASP A 185 8.82 -25.91 3.51
C ASP A 185 9.72 -27.00 2.90
N ASP A 186 9.30 -27.56 1.77
CA ASP A 186 10.04 -28.59 1.04
C ASP A 186 10.71 -28.09 -0.25
N LEU A 187 10.93 -26.75 -0.36
CA LEU A 187 11.52 -26.11 -1.54
C LEU A 187 12.82 -26.75 -2.01
N ASN A 188 13.65 -27.17 -1.05
CA ASN A 188 14.97 -27.75 -1.32
C ASN A 188 14.95 -29.26 -1.63
N SER A 189 13.79 -29.86 -1.69
CA SER A 189 13.65 -31.28 -2.06
C SER A 189 13.47 -31.39 -3.57
N PRO A 190 14.16 -32.37 -4.26
CA PRO A 190 14.05 -32.53 -5.71
C PRO A 190 12.59 -32.64 -6.19
N GLY A 191 12.24 -31.92 -7.25
CA GLY A 191 10.90 -31.94 -7.83
C GLY A 191 9.85 -31.19 -7.00
N TYR A 192 10.25 -30.14 -6.29
CA TYR A 192 9.36 -29.28 -5.52
C TYR A 192 8.17 -28.78 -6.37
N GLY A 193 8.42 -28.28 -7.58
CA GLY A 193 7.37 -27.73 -8.43
C GLY A 193 6.26 -28.72 -8.75
N LYS A 194 6.62 -29.98 -9.04
CA LYS A 194 5.62 -31.05 -9.26
C LYS A 194 4.78 -31.31 -8.03
N ARG A 195 5.42 -31.39 -6.84
CA ARG A 195 4.66 -31.60 -5.59
C ARG A 195 3.80 -30.40 -5.24
N ALA A 196 4.29 -29.17 -5.45
CA ALA A 196 3.52 -27.96 -5.25
C ALA A 196 2.32 -27.88 -6.19
N ALA A 197 2.49 -28.29 -7.46
CA ALA A 197 1.38 -28.39 -8.42
C ALA A 197 0.30 -29.39 -7.99
N MET A 198 0.70 -30.55 -7.44
CA MET A 198 -0.24 -31.53 -6.89
C MET A 198 -0.98 -31.01 -5.66
N ARG A 199 -0.29 -30.28 -4.76
CA ARG A 199 -0.92 -29.64 -3.59
C ARG A 199 -1.92 -28.58 -4.05
N LEU A 200 -1.54 -27.74 -5.03
CA LEU A 200 -2.42 -26.73 -5.61
C LEU A 200 -3.69 -27.37 -6.22
N GLU A 201 -3.55 -28.45 -6.98
CA GLU A 201 -4.69 -29.18 -7.53
C GLU A 201 -5.65 -29.63 -6.43
N GLN A 202 -5.12 -30.15 -5.31
CA GLN A 202 -5.94 -30.54 -4.16
C GLN A 202 -6.61 -29.31 -3.52
N ASP A 203 -5.91 -28.19 -3.40
CA ASP A 203 -6.45 -26.94 -2.85
C ASP A 203 -7.59 -26.38 -3.71
N ILE A 204 -7.49 -26.49 -5.03
CA ILE A 204 -8.57 -26.15 -5.95
C ILE A 204 -9.77 -27.09 -5.80
N LYS A 205 -9.53 -28.41 -5.67
CA LYS A 205 -10.61 -29.38 -5.38
C LYS A 205 -11.30 -29.10 -4.03
N ASN A 206 -10.58 -28.55 -3.05
CA ASN A 206 -11.13 -28.15 -1.76
C ASN A 206 -11.95 -26.84 -1.85
N GLY A 207 -11.86 -26.07 -2.95
CA GLY A 207 -12.70 -24.89 -3.17
C GLY A 207 -11.98 -23.55 -3.34
N ALA A 208 -10.65 -23.54 -3.43
CA ALA A 208 -9.90 -22.36 -3.89
C ALA A 208 -10.18 -22.10 -5.38
N GLN A 209 -10.09 -20.84 -5.82
CA GLN A 209 -10.45 -20.44 -7.19
C GLN A 209 -9.30 -19.76 -7.94
N GLY A 210 -8.11 -19.74 -7.38
CA GLY A 210 -6.91 -19.17 -7.97
C GLY A 210 -5.70 -19.39 -7.07
N LEU A 211 -4.56 -18.91 -7.53
CA LEU A 211 -3.28 -18.95 -6.81
C LEU A 211 -2.78 -17.54 -6.54
N LYS A 212 -2.33 -17.24 -5.32
CA LYS A 212 -1.59 -16.02 -4.99
C LYS A 212 -0.11 -16.35 -4.75
N ILE A 213 0.74 -15.60 -5.41
CA ILE A 213 2.18 -15.56 -5.18
C ILE A 213 2.52 -14.24 -4.49
N PHE A 214 3.17 -14.33 -3.31
CA PHE A 214 3.60 -13.19 -2.53
C PHE A 214 4.98 -12.68 -2.99
N LYS A 215 5.29 -11.45 -2.61
CA LYS A 215 6.48 -10.69 -3.04
C LYS A 215 7.83 -11.32 -2.67
N ASN A 216 7.87 -12.22 -1.70
CA ASN A 216 9.10 -12.94 -1.38
C ASN A 216 9.60 -13.82 -2.53
N TYR A 217 8.68 -14.38 -3.32
CA TYR A 217 9.01 -15.10 -4.54
C TYR A 217 9.65 -14.15 -5.56
N GLY A 218 10.83 -14.52 -6.04
CA GLY A 218 11.62 -13.69 -6.94
C GLY A 218 12.45 -12.60 -6.23
N MET A 219 12.08 -12.13 -5.04
CA MET A 219 12.80 -11.05 -4.34
C MET A 219 13.83 -11.55 -3.32
N ASP A 220 13.41 -12.33 -2.35
CA ASP A 220 14.24 -12.73 -1.22
C ASP A 220 14.06 -14.20 -0.78
N LEU A 221 13.16 -14.93 -1.42
CA LEU A 221 13.08 -16.38 -1.26
C LEU A 221 14.37 -17.04 -1.76
N LYS A 222 14.95 -17.95 -0.97
CA LYS A 222 16.23 -18.59 -1.27
C LYS A 222 16.16 -20.09 -1.10
N TYR A 223 16.96 -20.76 -1.91
CA TYR A 223 17.33 -22.15 -1.71
C TYR A 223 18.28 -22.32 -0.50
N ALA A 224 18.45 -23.54 -0.03
CA ALA A 224 19.35 -23.84 1.10
C ALA A 224 20.83 -23.51 0.83
N ASN A 225 21.24 -23.48 -0.44
CA ASN A 225 22.57 -23.07 -0.87
C ASN A 225 22.79 -21.54 -0.84
N GLY A 226 21.74 -20.77 -0.50
CA GLY A 226 21.77 -19.31 -0.43
C GLY A 226 21.45 -18.59 -1.75
N GLU A 227 21.28 -19.31 -2.86
CA GLU A 227 20.86 -18.74 -4.15
C GLU A 227 19.41 -18.26 -4.06
N ARG A 228 19.14 -17.14 -4.71
CA ARG A 228 17.78 -16.60 -4.79
C ARG A 228 16.93 -17.42 -5.77
N VAL A 229 15.71 -17.69 -5.41
CA VAL A 229 14.70 -18.19 -6.35
C VAL A 229 14.37 -17.09 -7.34
N HIS A 230 14.65 -17.31 -8.62
CA HIS A 230 14.30 -16.39 -9.71
C HIS A 230 12.81 -16.46 -10.03
N ALA A 231 12.23 -15.35 -10.53
CA ALA A 231 10.82 -15.36 -10.87
C ALA A 231 10.49 -16.29 -12.05
N ASP A 232 11.44 -16.55 -12.92
CA ASP A 232 11.36 -17.45 -14.07
C ASP A 232 12.06 -18.79 -13.87
N ASP A 233 12.28 -19.19 -12.59
CA ASP A 233 12.94 -20.43 -12.23
C ASP A 233 12.19 -21.65 -12.77
N PRO A 234 12.83 -22.52 -13.56
CA PRO A 234 12.17 -23.65 -14.18
C PRO A 234 11.66 -24.72 -13.20
N GLU A 235 12.14 -24.75 -11.95
CA GLU A 235 11.60 -25.62 -10.91
C GLU A 235 10.11 -25.32 -10.65
N PHE A 236 9.64 -24.10 -10.91
CA PHE A 236 8.26 -23.68 -10.70
C PHE A 236 7.35 -23.86 -11.95
N ASP A 237 7.90 -24.22 -13.11
CA ASP A 237 7.11 -24.41 -14.34
C ASP A 237 5.90 -25.33 -14.15
N PRO A 238 6.00 -26.51 -13.46
CA PRO A 238 4.84 -27.36 -13.27
C PRO A 238 3.66 -26.70 -12.54
N ILE A 239 3.92 -25.68 -11.73
CA ILE A 239 2.87 -24.93 -11.02
C ILE A 239 2.09 -24.06 -12.00
N TRP A 240 2.81 -23.35 -12.88
CA TRP A 240 2.19 -22.49 -13.89
C TRP A 240 1.40 -23.31 -14.92
N GLU A 241 1.96 -24.41 -15.37
CA GLU A 241 1.30 -25.37 -16.26
C GLU A 241 0.03 -25.93 -15.61
N LYS A 242 0.05 -26.26 -14.33
CA LYS A 242 -1.11 -26.73 -13.56
C LYS A 242 -2.18 -25.63 -13.46
N CYS A 243 -1.81 -24.38 -13.27
CA CYS A 243 -2.77 -23.25 -13.28
C CYS A 243 -3.48 -23.13 -14.64
N ALA A 244 -2.76 -23.31 -15.74
CA ALA A 244 -3.31 -23.32 -17.09
C ALA A 244 -4.28 -24.50 -17.29
N GLU A 245 -3.88 -25.71 -16.89
CA GLU A 245 -4.71 -26.93 -16.94
C GLU A 245 -6.02 -26.76 -16.18
N LEU A 246 -5.93 -26.22 -14.96
CA LEU A 246 -7.10 -25.98 -14.10
C LEU A 246 -7.89 -24.71 -14.49
N LYS A 247 -7.38 -23.93 -15.46
CA LYS A 247 -7.96 -22.66 -15.94
C LYS A 247 -8.18 -21.64 -14.80
N ILE A 248 -7.27 -21.62 -13.84
CA ILE A 248 -7.31 -20.69 -12.71
C ILE A 248 -6.32 -19.53 -12.92
N PRO A 249 -6.62 -18.30 -12.47
CA PRO A 249 -5.69 -17.20 -12.54
C PRO A 249 -4.62 -17.30 -11.43
N VAL A 250 -3.46 -16.71 -11.74
CA VAL A 250 -2.37 -16.49 -10.77
C VAL A 250 -2.27 -14.99 -10.51
N LEU A 251 -2.61 -14.54 -9.30
CA LEU A 251 -2.31 -13.18 -8.90
C LEU A 251 -0.90 -13.15 -8.29
N ILE A 252 0.01 -12.45 -8.97
CA ILE A 252 1.44 -12.50 -8.69
C ILE A 252 1.99 -11.11 -8.34
N HIS A 253 2.69 -11.04 -7.20
CA HIS A 253 3.33 -9.84 -6.71
C HIS A 253 4.85 -10.02 -6.82
N ILE A 254 5.46 -9.44 -7.85
CA ILE A 254 6.92 -9.43 -8.06
C ILE A 254 7.38 -7.99 -8.24
N ALA A 255 8.36 -7.58 -7.48
CA ALA A 255 8.89 -6.24 -7.26
C ALA A 255 8.12 -5.42 -6.21
N GLU A 256 8.44 -4.15 -6.14
CA GLU A 256 7.84 -3.06 -5.34
C GLU A 256 7.92 -1.77 -6.18
N PRO A 257 7.35 -0.64 -5.76
CA PRO A 257 7.56 0.64 -6.44
C PRO A 257 9.04 0.91 -6.71
N SER A 258 9.37 1.34 -7.93
CA SER A 258 10.78 1.52 -8.36
C SER A 258 11.58 2.41 -7.40
N ALA A 259 10.97 3.46 -6.86
CA ALA A 259 11.59 4.36 -5.90
C ALA A 259 12.03 3.68 -4.58
N PHE A 260 11.52 2.47 -4.26
CA PHE A 260 12.01 1.72 -3.09
C PHE A 260 13.38 1.09 -3.32
N PHE A 261 13.80 0.94 -4.58
CA PHE A 261 15.11 0.42 -4.99
C PHE A 261 16.14 1.53 -5.20
N ASP A 262 15.68 2.79 -5.33
CA ASP A 262 16.54 3.95 -5.50
C ASP A 262 17.20 4.37 -4.18
N PRO A 263 18.30 5.16 -4.22
CA PRO A 263 18.86 5.75 -3.02
C PRO A 263 17.81 6.49 -2.20
N TRP A 264 17.81 6.26 -0.89
CA TRP A 264 16.89 6.93 0.02
C TRP A 264 17.47 8.29 0.43
N ASP A 265 17.44 9.25 -0.48
CA ASP A 265 17.93 10.61 -0.30
C ASP A 265 16.86 11.65 -0.68
N TYR A 266 17.24 12.92 -0.75
CA TYR A 266 16.32 14.03 -1.05
C TYR A 266 15.80 14.08 -2.50
N HIS A 267 16.25 13.21 -3.39
CA HIS A 267 15.73 13.05 -4.75
C HIS A 267 14.68 11.93 -4.84
N ASN A 268 14.54 11.11 -3.80
CA ASN A 268 13.59 10.00 -3.80
C ASN A 268 12.16 10.49 -3.60
N GLU A 269 11.27 10.30 -4.58
CA GLU A 269 9.89 10.74 -4.51
C GLU A 269 9.06 10.06 -3.41
N ARG A 270 9.54 8.92 -2.88
CA ARG A 270 8.92 8.17 -1.78
C ARG A 270 9.65 8.35 -0.44
N TRP A 271 10.46 9.40 -0.33
CA TRP A 271 11.29 9.64 0.86
C TRP A 271 10.48 9.67 2.16
N GLU A 272 9.33 10.35 2.17
CA GLU A 272 8.49 10.46 3.38
C GLU A 272 7.90 9.08 3.76
N GLU A 273 7.46 8.30 2.78
CA GLU A 273 6.97 6.94 3.00
C GLU A 273 8.06 6.02 3.54
N LEU A 274 9.26 6.06 2.94
CA LEU A 274 10.40 5.26 3.41
C LEU A 274 10.90 5.69 4.79
N ARG A 275 10.75 6.96 5.15
CA ARG A 275 11.06 7.44 6.49
C ARG A 275 10.08 6.90 7.53
N GLU A 276 8.80 6.82 7.20
CA GLU A 276 7.77 6.25 8.08
C GLU A 276 7.89 4.73 8.16
N PHE A 277 8.22 4.08 7.03
CA PHE A 277 8.32 2.62 6.87
C PHE A 277 9.68 2.21 6.27
N PRO A 278 10.81 2.32 7.03
CA PRO A 278 12.16 2.04 6.51
C PRO A 278 12.34 0.62 5.97
N GLN A 279 11.56 -0.33 6.48
CA GLN A 279 11.56 -1.73 6.03
C GLN A 279 11.06 -1.92 4.59
N ARG A 280 10.45 -0.90 3.98
CA ARG A 280 10.02 -0.91 2.57
C ARG A 280 11.16 -0.65 1.60
N ALA A 281 12.27 -0.06 2.04
CA ALA A 281 13.44 0.15 1.19
C ALA A 281 14.01 -1.19 0.70
N ARG A 282 14.46 -1.20 -0.57
CA ARG A 282 15.03 -2.38 -1.24
C ARG A 282 16.49 -2.13 -1.66
N PRO A 283 17.40 -1.96 -0.68
CA PRO A 283 18.79 -1.65 -0.99
C PRO A 283 19.46 -2.79 -1.76
N PRO A 284 20.41 -2.46 -2.67
CA PRO A 284 21.09 -3.44 -3.54
C PRO A 284 21.96 -4.46 -2.77
N SER A 285 22.30 -4.16 -1.51
CA SER A 285 22.99 -5.11 -0.63
C SER A 285 22.13 -6.31 -0.20
N LYS A 286 20.79 -6.20 -0.33
CA LYS A 286 19.84 -7.21 0.15
C LYS A 286 18.90 -7.72 -0.96
N TYR A 287 18.60 -6.90 -1.94
CA TYR A 287 17.63 -7.20 -2.98
C TYR A 287 18.24 -7.04 -4.38
N PRO A 288 17.76 -7.80 -5.38
CA PRO A 288 18.16 -7.59 -6.76
C PRO A 288 17.65 -6.23 -7.28
N PRO A 289 18.28 -5.67 -8.31
CA PRO A 289 17.79 -4.46 -8.96
C PRO A 289 16.34 -4.61 -9.45
N PHE A 290 15.57 -3.53 -9.43
CA PHE A 290 14.19 -3.48 -9.95
C PHE A 290 14.09 -4.09 -11.37
N GLU A 291 14.96 -3.68 -12.29
CA GLU A 291 14.95 -4.13 -13.68
C GLU A 291 15.20 -5.64 -13.82
N THR A 292 16.00 -6.22 -12.92
CA THR A 292 16.20 -7.69 -12.89
C THR A 292 14.91 -8.43 -12.57
N LEU A 293 14.18 -7.96 -11.54
CA LEU A 293 12.90 -8.55 -11.16
C LEU A 293 11.85 -8.44 -12.26
N ILE A 294 11.78 -7.29 -12.91
CA ILE A 294 10.86 -7.04 -14.01
C ILE A 294 11.18 -7.92 -15.23
N ALA A 295 12.47 -8.06 -15.56
CA ALA A 295 12.89 -8.90 -16.68
C ALA A 295 12.59 -10.38 -16.43
N GLU A 296 12.87 -10.90 -15.24
CA GLU A 296 12.55 -12.28 -14.85
C GLU A 296 11.04 -12.53 -14.91
N ARG A 297 10.23 -11.64 -14.33
CA ARG A 297 8.77 -11.73 -14.39
C ARG A 297 8.23 -11.74 -15.84
N ASN A 298 8.77 -10.88 -16.67
CA ASN A 298 8.30 -10.80 -18.07
C ASN A 298 8.68 -12.07 -18.85
N ARG A 299 9.84 -12.69 -18.59
CA ARG A 299 10.21 -14.00 -19.15
C ARG A 299 9.27 -15.10 -18.67
N LEU A 300 8.89 -15.09 -17.38
CA LEU A 300 7.87 -16.00 -16.84
C LEU A 300 6.56 -15.90 -17.64
N PHE A 301 6.05 -14.70 -17.85
CA PHE A 301 4.79 -14.48 -18.57
C PHE A 301 4.86 -14.97 -20.03
N ALA A 302 5.95 -14.67 -20.71
CA ALA A 302 6.17 -15.10 -22.10
C ALA A 302 6.34 -16.63 -22.22
N LYS A 303 6.98 -17.27 -21.23
CA LYS A 303 7.20 -18.71 -21.19
C LYS A 303 5.91 -19.51 -20.98
N HIS A 304 4.92 -18.95 -20.26
CA HIS A 304 3.68 -19.62 -19.92
C HIS A 304 2.43 -18.90 -20.50
N PRO A 305 2.27 -18.84 -21.84
CA PRO A 305 1.22 -18.04 -22.49
C PRO A 305 -0.20 -18.59 -22.24
N GLN A 306 -0.33 -19.84 -21.79
CA GLN A 306 -1.63 -20.44 -21.44
C GLN A 306 -2.09 -20.11 -20.02
N THR A 307 -1.19 -19.69 -19.15
CA THR A 307 -1.48 -19.31 -17.75
C THR A 307 -1.92 -17.85 -17.71
N LYS A 308 -3.06 -17.58 -17.07
CA LYS A 308 -3.55 -16.22 -16.87
C LYS A 308 -2.91 -15.61 -15.64
N PHE A 309 -2.07 -14.59 -15.83
CA PHE A 309 -1.43 -13.85 -14.73
C PHE A 309 -2.14 -12.52 -14.49
N ILE A 310 -2.41 -12.22 -13.21
CA ILE A 310 -2.80 -10.90 -12.74
C ILE A 310 -1.58 -10.33 -12.03
N ALA A 311 -0.85 -9.44 -12.70
CA ALA A 311 0.32 -8.79 -12.11
C ALA A 311 -0.14 -7.66 -11.18
N ALA A 312 0.09 -7.83 -9.89
CA ALA A 312 -0.35 -6.90 -8.86
C ALA A 312 0.17 -5.47 -9.10
N HIS A 313 -0.62 -4.48 -8.67
CA HIS A 313 -0.21 -3.06 -8.60
C HIS A 313 0.24 -2.50 -9.97
N LEU A 314 -0.56 -2.70 -11.02
CA LEU A 314 -0.21 -2.31 -12.39
C LEU A 314 1.15 -2.88 -12.84
N ALA A 315 1.48 -4.09 -12.39
CA ALA A 315 2.77 -4.72 -12.67
C ALA A 315 3.98 -3.85 -12.24
N PHE A 316 3.81 -2.95 -11.26
CA PHE A 316 4.77 -1.92 -10.84
C PHE A 316 5.21 -0.95 -11.95
N HIS A 317 4.35 -0.73 -12.94
CA HIS A 317 4.54 0.26 -14.00
C HIS A 317 3.50 1.40 -13.95
N GLY A 318 2.91 1.67 -12.78
CA GLY A 318 1.98 2.77 -12.61
C GLY A 318 2.59 4.15 -12.93
N ASN A 319 3.90 4.28 -12.84
CA ASN A 319 4.68 5.45 -13.22
C ASN A 319 5.17 5.45 -14.68
N ASP A 320 4.92 4.36 -15.44
CA ASP A 320 5.30 4.21 -16.85
C ASP A 320 4.23 3.38 -17.59
N LEU A 321 3.13 4.02 -17.94
CA LEU A 321 2.00 3.37 -18.58
C LEU A 321 2.30 2.89 -20.02
N ASP A 322 3.25 3.54 -20.70
CA ASP A 322 3.71 3.07 -22.03
C ASP A 322 4.43 1.72 -21.94
N ARG A 323 5.26 1.57 -20.92
CA ARG A 323 5.92 0.29 -20.63
C ARG A 323 4.92 -0.80 -20.26
N LEU A 324 3.90 -0.47 -19.47
CA LEU A 324 2.81 -1.39 -19.17
C LEU A 324 2.03 -1.77 -20.43
N GLY A 325 1.77 -0.82 -21.32
CA GLY A 325 1.14 -1.08 -22.62
C GLY A 325 1.95 -2.06 -23.46
N LYS A 326 3.27 -1.89 -23.58
CA LYS A 326 4.16 -2.83 -24.27
C LYS A 326 4.16 -4.23 -23.65
N LEU A 327 4.07 -4.32 -22.31
CA LEU A 327 3.90 -5.61 -21.64
C LEU A 327 2.60 -6.31 -22.07
N PHE A 328 1.50 -5.59 -22.14
CA PHE A 328 0.21 -6.13 -22.60
C PHE A 328 0.23 -6.55 -24.05
N ASP A 329 0.79 -5.73 -24.93
CA ASP A 329 0.85 -6.00 -26.37
C ASP A 329 1.68 -7.27 -26.66
N SER A 330 2.71 -7.53 -25.85
CA SER A 330 3.58 -8.70 -25.99
C SER A 330 3.05 -9.96 -25.26
N ASN A 331 2.17 -9.80 -24.26
CA ASN A 331 1.72 -10.90 -23.38
C ASN A 331 0.20 -10.87 -23.21
N PRO A 332 -0.57 -11.51 -24.12
CA PRO A 332 -2.03 -11.51 -24.08
C PRO A 332 -2.63 -12.24 -22.86
N ASN A 333 -1.84 -12.99 -22.13
CA ASN A 333 -2.19 -13.73 -20.93
C ASN A 333 -2.04 -12.91 -19.62
N VAL A 334 -1.54 -11.66 -19.70
CA VAL A 334 -1.29 -10.81 -18.51
C VAL A 334 -2.42 -9.81 -18.33
N TYR A 335 -2.89 -9.71 -17.13
CA TYR A 335 -3.84 -8.74 -16.57
C TYR A 335 -3.17 -8.00 -15.43
N VAL A 336 -3.76 -6.90 -14.95
CA VAL A 336 -3.29 -6.18 -13.78
C VAL A 336 -4.44 -5.78 -12.87
N ASP A 337 -4.15 -5.51 -11.61
CA ASP A 337 -5.06 -4.81 -10.72
C ASP A 337 -4.58 -3.37 -10.44
N ILE A 338 -5.51 -2.53 -9.97
CA ILE A 338 -5.23 -1.14 -9.58
C ILE A 338 -5.03 -0.98 -8.07
N ALA A 339 -4.78 -2.07 -7.35
CA ALA A 339 -4.57 -2.04 -5.92
C ALA A 339 -3.37 -1.17 -5.54
N ALA A 340 -3.56 -0.27 -4.58
CA ALA A 340 -2.54 0.60 -3.99
C ALA A 340 -1.74 1.49 -4.99
N VAL A 341 -2.29 1.80 -6.19
CA VAL A 341 -1.61 2.58 -7.24
C VAL A 341 -2.29 3.91 -7.60
N LEU A 342 -3.27 4.34 -6.83
CA LEU A 342 -3.93 5.62 -7.10
C LEU A 342 -2.98 6.81 -7.02
N ALA A 343 -1.92 6.72 -6.21
CA ALA A 343 -0.91 7.77 -6.12
C ALA A 343 -0.25 8.01 -7.48
N GLU A 344 0.12 6.95 -8.19
CA GLU A 344 0.75 7.01 -9.51
C GLU A 344 -0.23 7.42 -10.61
N LEU A 345 -1.39 6.78 -10.66
CA LEU A 345 -2.42 7.10 -11.66
C LEU A 345 -2.96 8.51 -11.48
N GLY A 346 -3.23 8.91 -10.25
CA GLY A 346 -3.88 10.18 -9.94
C GLY A 346 -3.06 11.41 -10.29
N ARG A 347 -1.73 11.33 -10.40
CA ARG A 347 -0.88 12.44 -10.83
C ARG A 347 -0.75 12.58 -12.35
N GLN A 348 -1.28 11.61 -13.11
CA GLN A 348 -1.26 11.60 -14.58
C GLN A 348 -2.65 11.27 -15.15
N PRO A 349 -3.71 12.07 -14.85
CA PRO A 349 -5.09 11.71 -15.11
C PRO A 349 -5.42 11.48 -16.59
N TYR A 350 -4.81 12.23 -17.50
CA TYR A 350 -5.02 12.06 -18.95
C TYR A 350 -4.44 10.72 -19.45
N SER A 351 -3.19 10.45 -19.12
CA SER A 351 -2.54 9.18 -19.48
C SER A 351 -3.24 7.99 -18.82
N ALA A 352 -3.69 8.15 -17.58
CA ALA A 352 -4.46 7.11 -16.87
C ALA A 352 -5.80 6.84 -17.55
N HIS A 353 -6.55 7.88 -17.93
CA HIS A 353 -7.80 7.75 -18.69
C HIS A 353 -7.57 6.97 -20.00
N ASP A 354 -6.65 7.45 -20.83
CA ASP A 354 -6.38 6.86 -22.14
C ASP A 354 -5.92 5.41 -22.03
N PHE A 355 -5.07 5.12 -21.05
CA PHE A 355 -4.59 3.76 -20.76
C PHE A 355 -5.75 2.83 -20.34
N LEU A 356 -6.59 3.26 -19.39
CA LEU A 356 -7.72 2.48 -18.90
C LEU A 356 -8.75 2.21 -20.01
N VAL A 357 -9.00 3.18 -20.88
CA VAL A 357 -9.87 3.00 -22.06
C VAL A 357 -9.27 2.03 -23.07
N LYS A 358 -7.98 2.21 -23.41
CA LYS A 358 -7.29 1.35 -24.40
C LYS A 358 -7.20 -0.10 -23.93
N TYR A 359 -6.87 -0.34 -22.67
CA TYR A 359 -6.63 -1.69 -22.12
C TYR A 359 -7.74 -2.15 -21.17
N GLN A 360 -8.97 -1.66 -21.39
CA GLN A 360 -10.13 -1.85 -20.55
C GLN A 360 -10.46 -3.32 -20.21
N ASP A 361 -10.10 -4.27 -21.07
CA ASP A 361 -10.34 -5.71 -20.89
C ASP A 361 -9.24 -6.42 -20.08
N ARG A 362 -8.24 -5.66 -19.56
CA ARG A 362 -7.02 -6.21 -18.94
C ARG A 362 -6.78 -5.67 -17.53
N VAL A 363 -7.62 -4.74 -17.06
CA VAL A 363 -7.49 -4.06 -15.75
C VAL A 363 -8.62 -4.49 -14.83
N LEU A 364 -8.28 -4.76 -13.56
CA LEU A 364 -9.23 -5.20 -12.53
C LEU A 364 -9.21 -4.26 -11.33
N MET A 365 -10.37 -4.10 -10.70
CA MET A 365 -10.49 -3.40 -9.42
C MET A 365 -9.85 -4.22 -8.30
N GLY A 366 -9.01 -3.60 -7.49
CA GLY A 366 -8.40 -4.18 -6.30
C GLY A 366 -7.98 -3.09 -5.34
N LYS A 367 -7.88 -3.43 -4.03
CA LYS A 367 -7.55 -2.47 -2.99
C LYS A 367 -6.24 -2.81 -2.25
N ASP A 368 -5.90 -4.08 -2.11
CA ASP A 368 -4.79 -4.66 -1.34
C ASP A 368 -5.13 -4.79 0.15
N ILE A 369 -4.92 -3.77 0.95
CA ILE A 369 -5.32 -3.76 2.36
C ILE A 369 -6.77 -3.30 2.44
N TYR A 370 -7.65 -4.14 2.99
CA TYR A 370 -9.04 -3.79 3.18
C TYR A 370 -9.19 -2.71 4.27
N GLU A 371 -9.76 -1.59 3.88
CA GLU A 371 -10.19 -0.50 4.75
C GLU A 371 -11.36 0.19 4.07
N VAL A 372 -12.57 -0.02 4.59
CA VAL A 372 -13.82 0.39 3.94
C VAL A 372 -13.85 1.88 3.60
N ASN A 373 -13.31 2.71 4.49
CA ASN A 373 -13.29 4.16 4.30
C ASN A 373 -12.31 4.64 3.22
N GLU A 374 -11.37 3.80 2.77
CA GLU A 374 -10.41 4.15 1.73
C GLU A 374 -10.93 3.92 0.31
N TYR A 375 -11.99 3.11 0.10
CA TYR A 375 -12.54 2.83 -1.23
C TYR A 375 -13.13 4.08 -1.90
N LYS A 376 -13.64 5.04 -1.15
CA LYS A 376 -14.20 6.29 -1.68
C LYS A 376 -13.20 7.08 -2.54
N TRP A 377 -11.90 6.99 -2.29
CA TRP A 377 -10.88 7.60 -3.15
C TRP A 377 -10.74 6.90 -4.49
N TYR A 378 -10.92 5.57 -4.53
CA TYR A 378 -10.99 4.81 -5.79
C TYR A 378 -12.21 5.22 -6.60
N PHE A 379 -13.38 5.32 -5.97
CA PHE A 379 -14.60 5.78 -6.64
C PHE A 379 -14.42 7.20 -7.17
N ARG A 380 -13.93 8.12 -6.33
CA ARG A 380 -13.67 9.50 -6.73
C ARG A 380 -12.69 9.59 -7.91
N ALA A 381 -11.60 8.83 -7.88
CA ALA A 381 -10.61 8.82 -8.96
C ALA A 381 -11.16 8.24 -10.26
N LEU A 382 -11.91 7.13 -10.20
CA LEU A 382 -12.40 6.44 -11.39
C LEU A 382 -13.64 7.12 -12.00
N GLU A 383 -14.56 7.61 -11.16
CA GLU A 383 -15.91 8.02 -11.56
C GLU A 383 -16.06 9.54 -11.79
N THR A 384 -15.09 10.37 -11.33
CA THR A 384 -15.21 11.83 -11.40
C THR A 384 -14.10 12.49 -12.19
N ARG A 385 -14.23 13.81 -12.40
CA ARG A 385 -13.17 14.70 -12.91
C ARG A 385 -12.66 15.63 -11.81
N ASP A 386 -12.80 15.26 -10.56
CA ASP A 386 -12.35 16.09 -9.45
C ASP A 386 -10.86 16.39 -9.57
N GLU A 387 -10.49 17.59 -9.19
CA GLU A 387 -9.13 18.09 -9.36
C GLU A 387 -8.47 18.32 -8.00
N TYR A 388 -7.16 18.05 -7.94
CA TYR A 388 -6.27 18.49 -6.87
C TYR A 388 -6.72 18.04 -5.47
N PHE A 389 -7.08 16.78 -5.29
CA PHE A 389 -7.45 16.21 -4.00
C PHE A 389 -6.36 15.35 -3.40
N GLU A 390 -6.40 15.14 -2.09
CA GLU A 390 -5.37 14.39 -1.38
C GLU A 390 -5.49 12.90 -1.63
N TYR A 391 -4.32 12.23 -1.65
CA TYR A 391 -4.26 10.79 -1.51
C TYR A 391 -4.60 10.40 -0.06
N TYR A 392 -5.34 9.31 0.13
CA TYR A 392 -5.88 8.92 1.43
C TYR A 392 -4.82 8.49 2.46
N ARG A 393 -3.63 8.10 2.00
CA ARG A 393 -2.51 7.79 2.88
C ARG A 393 -1.53 8.94 2.89
N LYS A 394 -1.57 9.71 3.98
CA LYS A 394 -0.64 10.83 4.19
C LYS A 394 0.81 10.34 4.05
N ARG A 395 1.64 11.11 3.40
CA ARG A 395 3.07 10.88 3.16
C ARG A 395 3.43 9.74 2.19
N HIS A 396 2.45 8.99 1.67
CA HIS A 396 2.69 8.05 0.58
C HIS A 396 2.75 8.72 -0.79
N ALA A 397 2.17 9.93 -0.92
CA ALA A 397 2.25 10.77 -2.10
C ALA A 397 2.54 12.21 -1.68
N PHE A 398 3.62 12.79 -2.19
CA PHE A 398 3.97 14.19 -1.99
C PHE A 398 3.11 15.16 -2.85
N TRP A 399 2.34 14.61 -3.74
CA TRP A 399 1.51 15.32 -4.72
C TRP A 399 0.02 15.12 -4.48
N ARG A 400 -0.79 15.95 -5.11
CA ARG A 400 -2.25 15.79 -5.19
C ARG A 400 -2.60 14.88 -6.37
N ILE A 401 -3.79 14.27 -6.31
CA ILE A 401 -4.31 13.40 -7.34
C ILE A 401 -5.57 13.98 -7.97
N TYR A 402 -5.96 13.43 -9.12
CA TYR A 402 -7.06 13.89 -9.97
C TYR A 402 -7.93 12.72 -10.41
N GLY A 403 -9.19 13.01 -10.71
CA GLY A 403 -10.12 12.02 -11.25
C GLY A 403 -9.87 11.76 -12.74
N PHE A 404 -10.13 10.52 -13.16
CA PHE A 404 -9.91 10.04 -14.53
C PHE A 404 -11.17 10.11 -15.39
N GLN A 405 -12.36 10.16 -14.77
CA GLN A 405 -13.65 10.08 -15.45
C GLN A 405 -13.71 8.90 -16.44
N VAL A 406 -13.53 7.70 -15.93
CA VAL A 406 -13.61 6.48 -16.74
C VAL A 406 -15.03 6.31 -17.30
N PRO A 407 -15.21 6.07 -18.64
CA PRO A 407 -16.53 5.81 -19.22
C PRO A 407 -17.22 4.62 -18.55
N ASP A 408 -18.56 4.67 -18.47
CA ASP A 408 -19.36 3.69 -17.73
C ASP A 408 -19.16 2.24 -18.20
N GLU A 409 -19.03 2.02 -19.49
CA GLU A 409 -18.76 0.70 -20.08
C GLU A 409 -17.36 0.17 -19.72
N VAL A 410 -16.38 1.06 -19.61
CA VAL A 410 -15.02 0.73 -19.16
C VAL A 410 -14.99 0.49 -17.66
N LEU A 411 -15.70 1.32 -16.92
CA LEU A 411 -15.81 1.20 -15.46
C LEU A 411 -16.41 -0.14 -15.04
N LYS A 412 -17.46 -0.62 -15.71
CA LYS A 412 -18.04 -1.95 -15.47
C LYS A 412 -17.05 -3.08 -15.71
N LYS A 413 -16.24 -2.99 -16.79
CA LYS A 413 -15.18 -3.96 -17.06
C LYS A 413 -14.16 -4.02 -15.92
N ILE A 414 -13.67 -2.87 -15.48
CA ILE A 414 -12.71 -2.76 -14.38
C ILE A 414 -13.33 -3.27 -13.07
N TYR A 415 -14.57 -2.88 -12.78
CA TYR A 415 -15.22 -3.18 -11.52
C TYR A 415 -15.59 -4.65 -11.36
N TYR A 416 -16.06 -5.31 -12.43
CA TYR A 416 -16.51 -6.71 -12.28
C TYR A 416 -16.33 -7.59 -13.52
N GLU A 417 -16.59 -7.12 -14.75
CA GLU A 417 -16.69 -8.00 -15.91
C GLU A 417 -15.39 -8.78 -16.19
N ASN A 418 -14.23 -8.13 -16.03
CA ASN A 418 -12.94 -8.78 -16.23
C ASN A 418 -12.68 -9.85 -15.17
N ALA A 419 -13.04 -9.60 -13.92
CA ALA A 419 -12.92 -10.59 -12.84
C ALA A 419 -13.82 -11.80 -13.10
N LEU A 420 -15.08 -11.57 -13.54
CA LEU A 420 -16.02 -12.64 -13.86
C LEU A 420 -15.51 -13.57 -14.96
N LYS A 421 -14.80 -13.03 -15.96
CA LYS A 421 -14.20 -13.81 -17.05
C LYS A 421 -12.98 -14.63 -16.61
N LEU A 422 -12.24 -14.14 -15.62
CA LEU A 422 -10.95 -14.73 -15.21
C LEU A 422 -11.08 -15.79 -14.12
N VAL A 423 -11.98 -15.59 -13.16
CA VAL A 423 -12.06 -16.43 -11.96
C VAL A 423 -13.15 -17.49 -12.13
N PRO A 424 -12.79 -18.78 -12.13
CA PRO A 424 -13.77 -19.86 -12.30
C PRO A 424 -14.90 -19.82 -11.26
N GLY A 425 -16.15 -19.89 -11.73
CA GLY A 425 -17.33 -19.92 -10.87
C GLY A 425 -17.75 -18.58 -10.26
N LEU A 426 -16.96 -17.52 -10.46
CA LEU A 426 -17.25 -16.19 -9.92
C LEU A 426 -18.53 -15.59 -10.50
N GLU A 427 -18.82 -15.81 -11.78
CA GLU A 427 -20.05 -15.32 -12.40
C GLU A 427 -21.32 -15.85 -11.69
N LYS A 428 -21.32 -17.14 -11.35
CA LYS A 428 -22.43 -17.75 -10.58
C LYS A 428 -22.57 -17.11 -9.19
N GLN A 429 -21.44 -16.92 -8.50
CA GLN A 429 -21.41 -16.26 -7.18
C GLN A 429 -21.89 -14.81 -7.28
N TRP A 430 -21.44 -14.08 -8.29
CA TRP A 430 -21.81 -12.69 -8.58
C TRP A 430 -23.33 -12.53 -8.71
N ARG A 431 -23.96 -13.34 -9.58
CA ARG A 431 -25.42 -13.32 -9.77
C ARG A 431 -26.18 -13.64 -8.47
N ALA A 432 -25.70 -14.62 -7.72
CA ALA A 432 -26.31 -15.00 -6.44
C ALA A 432 -26.11 -13.94 -5.32
N ALA A 433 -25.06 -13.13 -5.42
CA ALA A 433 -24.80 -11.99 -4.52
C ALA A 433 -25.58 -10.72 -4.91
N GLY A 434 -26.48 -10.78 -5.90
CA GLY A 434 -27.24 -9.61 -6.39
C GLY A 434 -26.41 -8.69 -7.30
N GLY A 435 -25.38 -9.21 -7.93
CA GLY A 435 -24.72 -8.55 -9.04
C GLY A 435 -25.65 -8.54 -10.25
N GLY A 436 -25.98 -7.36 -10.76
CA GLY A 436 -26.79 -7.22 -11.99
C GLY A 436 -26.05 -7.73 -13.23
N ASN A 437 -26.81 -7.90 -14.32
CA ASN A 437 -26.25 -8.15 -15.66
C ASN A 437 -25.54 -6.88 -16.17
#